data_3c0ab1ba15e48aba48d4e06b7798d293
#
_entry.id   3c0ab1ba15e48aba48d4e06b7798d293
#
_cell.length_a   1.000
_cell.length_b   1.000
_cell.length_c   1.000
_cell.angle_alpha   90.00
_cell.angle_beta   90.00
_cell.angle_gamma   90.00
#
_symmetry.space_group_name_H-M   'P 1'
#
loop_
_entity.id
_entity.type
_entity.pdbx_description
1 polymer ?
#
loop_
_entity_poly.entity_id
_entity_poly.type
_entity_poly.pdbx_seq_one_letter_code
_entity_poly.pdbx_strand_id
1 'polypeptide(L)'
;QYDIPPEERYNMEIDTAYIKRAMEEDDKFYPKRRGIDFYHTYKEDIKLLAGTGMNSLRTSINWARIFPNGDDATPNEEGLKFYDDLIDTIIANGMEPLITVSHYEMPLNLTLKYNGWASRELVDFFVKYCEVLFKRYKGKVHKWILVNQINLIVHESFNHLGIASDKVDNLLEAKYQGVHNEMVACAKATKIAHEIDPANEIGMMFCSNLTYPISHRPEDVYWNMRHNQMEYLYGDIMVRGYYPGYALRYYDEHNIHINFYPGDEDALKEGTVDFVSLSY
;
A
#
# COMPACT_ATOMS: atom_id res chain seq x y z
N GLN A 1 19.85 5.69 1.62
CA GLN A 1 19.26 6.85 0.92
C GLN A 1 20.04 8.16 1.13
N TYR A 2 20.80 8.33 2.21
CA TYR A 2 21.49 9.60 2.51
C TYR A 2 22.86 9.76 1.82
N ASP A 3 23.45 8.66 1.34
CA ASP A 3 24.73 8.69 0.62
C ASP A 3 24.56 8.85 -0.90
N ILE A 4 23.33 9.02 -1.36
CA ILE A 4 23.00 9.17 -2.77
C ILE A 4 22.74 10.65 -3.05
N PRO A 5 23.35 11.24 -4.10
CA PRO A 5 23.07 12.60 -4.51
C PRO A 5 21.56 12.84 -4.65
N PRO A 6 21.03 14.01 -4.24
CA PRO A 6 19.60 14.30 -4.30
C PRO A 6 18.96 14.05 -5.67
N GLU A 7 19.69 14.34 -6.74
CA GLU A 7 19.29 14.14 -8.13
C GLU A 7 19.14 12.68 -8.54
N GLU A 8 19.86 11.77 -7.85
CA GLU A 8 19.82 10.33 -8.12
C GLU A 8 18.79 9.59 -7.23
N ARG A 9 18.31 10.23 -6.17
CA ARG A 9 17.40 9.58 -5.20
C ARG A 9 16.02 9.28 -5.75
N TYR A 10 15.56 10.04 -6.72
CA TYR A 10 14.17 10.02 -7.18
C TYR A 10 13.82 8.84 -8.08
N ASN A 11 14.81 8.23 -8.74
CA ASN A 11 14.60 7.13 -9.67
C ASN A 11 15.54 5.94 -9.39
N MET A 12 16.07 5.85 -8.17
CA MET A 12 16.98 4.76 -7.83
C MET A 12 16.17 3.50 -7.55
N GLU A 13 16.33 2.53 -8.43
CA GLU A 13 15.85 1.19 -8.18
C GLU A 13 16.73 0.48 -7.16
N ILE A 14 16.11 -0.26 -6.25
CA ILE A 14 16.79 -1.00 -5.18
C ILE A 14 16.99 -2.44 -5.64
N ASP A 15 18.25 -2.86 -5.65
CA ASP A 15 18.68 -4.21 -6.00
C ASP A 15 18.97 -5.08 -4.76
N THR A 16 19.18 -6.37 -4.97
CA THR A 16 19.53 -7.32 -3.90
C THR A 16 20.83 -6.94 -3.18
N ALA A 17 21.81 -6.38 -3.89
CA ALA A 17 23.07 -5.97 -3.28
C ALA A 17 22.88 -4.79 -2.31
N TYR A 18 22.03 -3.82 -2.68
CA TYR A 18 21.69 -2.71 -1.79
C TYR A 18 20.96 -3.21 -0.53
N ILE A 19 19.95 -4.09 -0.72
CA ILE A 19 19.19 -4.66 0.42
C ILE A 19 20.14 -5.36 1.39
N LYS A 20 21.03 -6.23 0.88
CA LYS A 20 22.00 -6.96 1.69
C LYS A 20 22.92 -6.01 2.47
N ARG A 21 23.49 -5.00 1.79
CA ARG A 21 24.31 -3.98 2.43
C ARG A 21 23.55 -3.25 3.53
N ALA A 22 22.32 -2.82 3.27
CA ALA A 22 21.48 -2.12 4.25
C ALA A 22 21.12 -2.98 5.49
N MET A 23 21.07 -4.30 5.33
CA MET A 23 20.87 -5.23 6.45
C MET A 23 22.12 -5.38 7.33
N GLU A 24 23.30 -5.31 6.73
CA GLU A 24 24.60 -5.53 7.39
C GLU A 24 25.19 -4.24 8.01
N GLU A 25 24.75 -3.05 7.56
CA GLU A 25 25.28 -1.76 8.03
C GLU A 25 24.58 -1.31 9.32
N ASP A 26 25.27 -1.44 10.46
CA ASP A 26 24.79 -0.97 11.77
C ASP A 26 25.31 0.43 12.17
N ASP A 27 26.31 0.94 11.43
CA ASP A 27 26.96 2.22 11.69
C ASP A 27 26.25 3.41 11.06
N LYS A 28 25.27 3.16 10.18
CA LYS A 28 24.49 4.20 9.49
C LYS A 28 23.19 4.50 10.20
N PHE A 29 22.81 5.78 10.17
CA PHE A 29 21.54 6.23 10.71
C PHE A 29 20.40 5.99 9.69
N TYR A 30 19.49 5.11 10.05
CA TYR A 30 18.26 4.85 9.29
C TYR A 30 17.06 5.47 10.04
N PRO A 31 16.56 6.64 9.63
CA PRO A 31 15.49 7.35 10.36
C PRO A 31 14.24 6.51 10.60
N LYS A 32 13.85 5.69 9.62
CA LYS A 32 12.65 4.83 9.71
C LYS A 32 12.76 3.71 10.73
N ARG A 33 13.96 3.33 11.19
CA ARG A 33 14.13 2.30 12.23
C ARG A 33 13.58 2.75 13.58
N ARG A 34 13.56 4.06 13.87
CA ARG A 34 13.04 4.63 15.09
C ARG A 34 11.86 5.57 14.85
N GLY A 35 11.89 6.39 13.80
CA GLY A 35 10.92 7.45 13.54
C GLY A 35 10.86 8.43 14.70
N ILE A 36 9.65 8.79 15.09
CA ILE A 36 9.35 9.65 16.26
C ILE A 36 9.19 8.84 17.55
N ASP A 37 9.52 7.56 17.54
CA ASP A 37 9.36 6.64 18.67
C ASP A 37 7.89 6.46 19.14
N PHE A 38 6.95 6.58 18.23
CA PHE A 38 5.52 6.49 18.50
C PHE A 38 5.12 5.21 19.24
N TYR A 39 5.86 4.12 19.04
CA TYR A 39 5.65 2.86 19.76
C TYR A 39 5.66 3.03 21.29
N HIS A 40 6.51 3.92 21.82
CA HIS A 40 6.61 4.17 23.25
C HIS A 40 5.80 5.39 23.70
N THR A 41 5.50 6.34 22.80
CA THR A 41 4.89 7.64 23.15
C THR A 41 3.43 7.77 22.76
N TYR A 42 2.84 6.80 22.02
CA TYR A 42 1.51 6.91 21.41
C TYR A 42 0.39 7.30 22.40
N LYS A 43 0.45 6.88 23.66
CA LYS A 43 -0.60 7.23 24.66
C LYS A 43 -0.64 8.73 24.94
N GLU A 44 0.53 9.34 25.08
CA GLU A 44 0.65 10.77 25.30
C GLU A 44 0.35 11.55 24.02
N ASP A 45 0.90 11.12 22.91
CA ASP A 45 0.70 11.73 21.59
C ASP A 45 -0.79 11.75 21.20
N ILE A 46 -1.50 10.63 21.37
CA ILE A 46 -2.94 10.52 21.10
C ILE A 46 -3.74 11.47 21.99
N LYS A 47 -3.41 11.56 23.26
CA LYS A 47 -4.05 12.51 24.19
C LYS A 47 -3.83 13.97 23.79
N LEU A 48 -2.61 14.31 23.36
CA LEU A 48 -2.29 15.65 22.87
C LEU A 48 -3.08 15.98 21.59
N LEU A 49 -3.13 15.05 20.64
CA LEU A 49 -3.89 15.20 19.39
C LEU A 49 -5.39 15.41 19.68
N ALA A 50 -5.98 14.59 20.55
CA ALA A 50 -7.37 14.75 20.97
C ALA A 50 -7.62 16.14 21.61
N GLY A 51 -6.67 16.62 22.41
CA GLY A 51 -6.70 17.95 23.04
C GLY A 51 -6.71 19.11 22.03
N THR A 52 -6.30 18.91 20.79
CA THR A 52 -6.41 19.91 19.71
C THR A 52 -7.79 19.97 19.06
N GLY A 53 -8.72 19.10 19.45
CA GLY A 53 -10.07 19.01 18.86
C GLY A 53 -10.19 18.05 17.67
N MET A 54 -9.19 17.20 17.44
CA MET A 54 -9.27 16.14 16.42
C MET A 54 -10.31 15.09 16.82
N ASN A 55 -11.14 14.66 15.89
CA ASN A 55 -12.17 13.65 16.08
C ASN A 55 -11.90 12.33 15.33
N SER A 56 -10.80 12.27 14.57
CA SER A 56 -10.33 11.06 13.91
C SER A 56 -8.81 11.05 13.89
N LEU A 57 -8.23 9.86 14.00
CA LEU A 57 -6.78 9.66 13.90
C LEU A 57 -6.48 8.56 12.88
N ARG A 58 -5.70 8.94 11.85
CA ARG A 58 -5.15 7.97 10.91
C ARG A 58 -3.80 7.47 11.39
N THR A 59 -3.66 6.15 11.45
CA THR A 59 -2.38 5.46 11.68
C THR A 59 -2.30 4.18 10.87
N SER A 60 -1.16 3.50 10.88
CA SER A 60 -0.98 2.23 10.18
C SER A 60 -0.70 1.07 11.13
N ILE A 61 -1.03 -0.14 10.68
CA ILE A 61 -0.59 -1.38 11.31
C ILE A 61 0.59 -1.91 10.49
N ASN A 62 1.71 -2.20 11.18
CA ASN A 62 2.88 -2.75 10.53
C ASN A 62 2.69 -4.25 10.29
N TRP A 63 2.69 -4.66 9.03
CA TRP A 63 2.52 -6.07 8.65
C TRP A 63 3.53 -6.98 9.33
N ALA A 64 4.81 -6.59 9.38
CA ALA A 64 5.86 -7.37 10.01
C ALA A 64 5.71 -7.52 11.54
N ARG A 65 4.88 -6.71 12.21
CA ARG A 65 4.55 -6.94 13.63
C ARG A 65 3.52 -8.04 13.80
N ILE A 66 2.64 -8.22 12.83
CA ILE A 66 1.56 -9.23 12.88
C ILE A 66 2.03 -10.55 12.28
N PHE A 67 2.73 -10.50 11.16
CA PHE A 67 3.37 -11.65 10.51
C PHE A 67 4.82 -11.30 10.22
N PRO A 68 5.77 -11.60 11.12
CA PRO A 68 7.17 -11.16 11.02
C PRO A 68 7.87 -11.58 9.71
N ASN A 69 7.52 -12.74 9.16
CA ASN A 69 8.03 -13.22 7.88
C ASN A 69 7.05 -12.97 6.72
N GLY A 70 5.81 -12.61 7.01
CA GLY A 70 4.73 -12.40 6.03
C GLY A 70 4.03 -13.68 5.61
N ASP A 71 4.75 -14.79 5.51
CA ASP A 71 4.26 -16.14 5.18
C ASP A 71 4.06 -17.04 6.42
N ASP A 72 4.11 -16.47 7.62
CA ASP A 72 3.92 -17.20 8.88
C ASP A 72 2.55 -17.90 8.93
N ALA A 73 2.49 -19.06 9.56
CA ALA A 73 1.25 -19.83 9.72
C ALA A 73 0.23 -19.14 10.62
N THR A 74 0.71 -18.49 11.69
CA THR A 74 -0.09 -17.83 12.72
C THR A 74 0.40 -16.41 12.98
N PRO A 75 -0.50 -15.47 13.35
CA PRO A 75 -0.10 -14.11 13.68
C PRO A 75 0.66 -14.05 15.01
N ASN A 76 1.48 -13.02 15.15
CA ASN A 76 2.16 -12.66 16.38
C ASN A 76 1.20 -11.96 17.34
N GLU A 77 0.83 -12.66 18.43
CA GLU A 77 -0.11 -12.15 19.41
C GLU A 77 0.42 -10.91 20.18
N GLU A 78 1.72 -10.78 20.37
CA GLU A 78 2.29 -9.59 21.01
C GLU A 78 2.10 -8.34 20.12
N GLY A 79 2.28 -8.51 18.81
CA GLY A 79 2.00 -7.45 17.84
C GLY A 79 0.53 -7.06 17.84
N LEU A 80 -0.39 -8.02 17.88
CA LEU A 80 -1.84 -7.77 17.95
C LEU A 80 -2.20 -7.03 19.24
N LYS A 81 -1.69 -7.43 20.39
CA LYS A 81 -1.93 -6.75 21.69
C LYS A 81 -1.48 -5.31 21.71
N PHE A 82 -0.35 -4.99 21.07
CA PHE A 82 0.08 -3.61 20.94
C PHE A 82 -0.97 -2.76 20.22
N TYR A 83 -1.50 -3.25 19.09
CA TYR A 83 -2.53 -2.53 18.34
C TYR A 83 -3.90 -2.56 19.03
N ASP A 84 -4.23 -3.58 19.83
CA ASP A 84 -5.41 -3.55 20.70
C ASP A 84 -5.37 -2.30 21.61
N ASP A 85 -4.26 -2.11 22.33
CA ASP A 85 -4.09 -0.99 23.27
C ASP A 85 -4.03 0.37 22.54
N LEU A 86 -3.40 0.42 21.37
CA LEU A 86 -3.34 1.63 20.54
C LEU A 86 -4.73 2.06 20.06
N ILE A 87 -5.49 1.13 19.48
CA ILE A 87 -6.85 1.40 18.98
C ILE A 87 -7.79 1.78 20.13
N ASP A 88 -7.72 1.04 21.24
CA ASP A 88 -8.52 1.35 22.43
C ASP A 88 -8.16 2.73 23.01
N THR A 89 -6.89 3.13 22.94
CA THR A 89 -6.44 4.47 23.36
C THR A 89 -7.02 5.55 22.43
N ILE A 90 -7.07 5.36 21.13
CA ILE A 90 -7.69 6.31 20.18
C ILE A 90 -9.16 6.50 20.51
N ILE A 91 -9.90 5.39 20.66
CA ILE A 91 -11.34 5.41 20.97
C ILE A 91 -11.60 6.05 22.33
N ALA A 92 -10.83 5.71 23.37
CA ALA A 92 -10.98 6.25 24.72
C ALA A 92 -10.75 7.77 24.77
N ASN A 93 -9.99 8.34 23.83
CA ASN A 93 -9.80 9.79 23.68
C ASN A 93 -10.84 10.45 22.75
N GLY A 94 -11.90 9.76 22.37
CA GLY A 94 -13.03 10.30 21.59
C GLY A 94 -12.74 10.47 20.11
N MET A 95 -11.70 9.82 19.58
CA MET A 95 -11.37 9.85 18.16
C MET A 95 -11.77 8.54 17.46
N GLU A 96 -12.17 8.65 16.19
CA GLU A 96 -12.42 7.51 15.32
C GLU A 96 -11.10 7.02 14.70
N PRO A 97 -10.74 5.72 14.81
CA PRO A 97 -9.55 5.20 14.15
C PRO A 97 -9.80 5.02 12.64
N LEU A 98 -8.92 5.58 11.82
CA LEU A 98 -8.78 5.32 10.40
C LEU A 98 -7.47 4.55 10.20
N ILE A 99 -7.56 3.27 9.86
CA ILE A 99 -6.40 2.38 9.84
C ILE A 99 -5.92 2.12 8.42
N THR A 100 -4.63 2.39 8.18
CA THR A 100 -3.94 1.95 6.96
C THR A 100 -3.32 0.59 7.21
N VAL A 101 -3.70 -0.42 6.42
CA VAL A 101 -3.27 -1.81 6.60
C VAL A 101 -1.83 -2.00 6.16
N SER A 102 -1.46 -1.45 4.98
CA SER A 102 -0.08 -1.48 4.47
C SER A 102 0.39 -0.07 4.13
N HIS A 103 1.46 0.38 4.82
CA HIS A 103 2.07 1.70 4.63
C HIS A 103 3.58 1.56 4.41
N TYR A 104 3.97 0.77 3.41
CA TYR A 104 5.35 0.46 2.99
C TYR A 104 6.15 -0.46 3.94
N GLU A 105 5.54 -1.04 4.96
CA GLU A 105 6.19 -1.92 5.93
C GLU A 105 5.93 -3.41 5.62
N MET A 106 6.13 -3.82 4.37
CA MET A 106 6.06 -5.22 3.99
C MET A 106 7.19 -6.01 4.67
N PRO A 107 6.94 -7.23 5.21
CA PRO A 107 7.99 -8.08 5.76
C PRO A 107 9.10 -8.34 4.74
N LEU A 108 10.34 -8.05 5.12
CA LEU A 108 11.50 -8.19 4.21
C LEU A 108 11.67 -9.61 3.66
N ASN A 109 11.30 -10.64 4.43
CA ASN A 109 11.32 -12.02 3.96
C ASN A 109 10.48 -12.23 2.69
N LEU A 110 9.38 -11.48 2.51
CA LEU A 110 8.56 -11.56 1.29
C LEU A 110 9.34 -11.06 0.05
N THR A 111 10.19 -10.04 0.21
CA THR A 111 11.12 -9.64 -0.85
C THR A 111 12.20 -10.70 -1.11
N LEU A 112 12.85 -11.17 -0.06
CA LEU A 112 13.97 -12.09 -0.19
C LEU A 112 13.58 -13.44 -0.79
N LYS A 113 12.41 -13.96 -0.40
CA LYS A 113 11.93 -15.29 -0.80
C LYS A 113 11.07 -15.26 -2.07
N TYR A 114 10.23 -14.25 -2.22
CA TYR A 114 9.20 -14.20 -3.26
C TYR A 114 9.39 -13.05 -4.26
N ASN A 115 10.34 -12.15 -4.00
CA ASN A 115 10.52 -10.89 -4.72
C ASN A 115 9.28 -9.98 -4.65
N GLY A 116 8.69 -9.87 -3.46
CA GLY A 116 7.56 -8.99 -3.21
C GLY A 116 6.36 -9.29 -4.08
N TRP A 117 5.63 -8.26 -4.45
CA TRP A 117 4.42 -8.35 -5.26
C TRP A 117 4.62 -8.87 -6.70
N ALA A 118 5.88 -9.08 -7.15
CA ALA A 118 6.12 -9.82 -8.39
C ALA A 118 5.59 -11.26 -8.29
N SER A 119 5.51 -11.81 -7.07
CA SER A 119 4.96 -13.14 -6.85
C SER A 119 3.45 -13.11 -6.54
N ARG A 120 2.73 -14.05 -7.14
CA ARG A 120 1.29 -14.22 -6.93
C ARG A 120 0.92 -14.65 -5.51
N GLU A 121 1.80 -15.36 -4.82
CA GLU A 121 1.56 -15.82 -3.45
C GLU A 121 1.29 -14.68 -2.47
N LEU A 122 1.78 -13.48 -2.73
CA LEU A 122 1.52 -12.33 -1.87
C LEU A 122 0.04 -11.98 -1.77
N VAL A 123 -0.75 -12.31 -2.78
CA VAL A 123 -2.21 -12.11 -2.74
C VAL A 123 -2.80 -12.84 -1.53
N ASP A 124 -2.48 -14.10 -1.36
CA ASP A 124 -3.04 -14.91 -0.27
C ASP A 124 -2.46 -14.50 1.11
N PHE A 125 -1.16 -14.13 1.15
CA PHE A 125 -0.55 -13.63 2.40
C PHE A 125 -1.17 -12.32 2.86
N PHE A 126 -1.40 -11.38 1.94
CA PHE A 126 -2.03 -10.10 2.26
C PHE A 126 -3.50 -10.25 2.67
N VAL A 127 -4.26 -11.08 1.95
CA VAL A 127 -5.66 -11.37 2.30
C VAL A 127 -5.76 -11.98 3.69
N LYS A 128 -4.89 -12.94 4.02
CA LYS A 128 -4.81 -13.53 5.36
C LYS A 128 -4.51 -12.48 6.44
N TYR A 129 -3.56 -11.59 6.16
CA TYR A 129 -3.21 -10.49 7.07
C TYR A 129 -4.41 -9.56 7.30
N CYS A 130 -5.08 -9.13 6.25
CA CYS A 130 -6.29 -8.31 6.34
C CYS A 130 -7.40 -9.00 7.14
N GLU A 131 -7.66 -10.28 6.86
CA GLU A 131 -8.70 -11.05 7.55
C GLU A 131 -8.47 -11.13 9.07
N VAL A 132 -7.22 -11.31 9.49
CA VAL A 132 -6.84 -11.29 10.92
C VAL A 132 -7.18 -9.94 11.55
N LEU A 133 -6.85 -8.83 10.89
CA LEU A 133 -7.13 -7.50 11.38
C LEU A 133 -8.63 -7.21 11.46
N PHE A 134 -9.40 -7.52 10.40
CA PHE A 134 -10.83 -7.28 10.37
C PHE A 134 -11.57 -8.08 11.44
N LYS A 135 -11.17 -9.33 11.68
CA LYS A 135 -11.73 -10.14 12.77
C LYS A 135 -11.37 -9.60 14.15
N ARG A 136 -10.09 -9.21 14.36
CA ARG A 136 -9.59 -8.73 15.65
C ARG A 136 -10.25 -7.42 16.07
N TYR A 137 -10.43 -6.50 15.12
CA TYR A 137 -10.91 -5.15 15.40
C TYR A 137 -12.37 -4.92 15.02
N LYS A 138 -13.13 -5.99 14.77
CA LYS A 138 -14.58 -5.93 14.51
C LYS A 138 -15.30 -5.10 15.58
N GLY A 139 -16.12 -4.13 15.13
CA GLY A 139 -16.86 -3.22 16.01
C GLY A 139 -16.02 -2.13 16.69
N LYS A 140 -14.70 -2.08 16.43
CA LYS A 140 -13.80 -1.03 16.93
C LYS A 140 -13.26 -0.14 15.81
N VAL A 141 -12.92 -0.74 14.68
CA VAL A 141 -12.43 -0.04 13.48
C VAL A 141 -13.39 -0.32 12.35
N HIS A 142 -13.89 0.73 11.72
CA HIS A 142 -14.78 0.63 10.56
C HIS A 142 -14.17 1.22 9.30
N LYS A 143 -13.17 2.12 9.42
CA LYS A 143 -12.54 2.79 8.29
C LYS A 143 -11.14 2.27 8.04
N TRP A 144 -10.95 1.66 6.87
CA TRP A 144 -9.72 1.01 6.48
C TRP A 144 -9.21 1.53 5.14
N ILE A 145 -7.93 1.84 5.05
CA ILE A 145 -7.20 2.04 3.78
C ILE A 145 -6.29 0.83 3.62
N LEU A 146 -6.48 0.02 2.57
CA LEU A 146 -5.73 -1.23 2.44
C LEU A 146 -4.26 -0.97 2.11
N VAL A 147 -3.99 -0.10 1.14
CA VAL A 147 -2.62 0.23 0.70
C VAL A 147 -2.48 1.74 0.59
N ASN A 148 -1.34 2.25 1.08
CA ASN A 148 -1.02 3.67 0.98
C ASN A 148 -0.48 4.00 -0.41
N GLN A 149 -1.04 5.03 -1.07
CA GLN A 149 -0.53 5.66 -2.29
C GLN A 149 -0.11 4.66 -3.39
N ILE A 150 -1.02 3.77 -3.77
CA ILE A 150 -0.77 2.68 -4.72
C ILE A 150 -0.22 3.15 -6.09
N ASN A 151 -0.41 4.43 -6.44
CA ASN A 151 0.05 5.00 -7.71
C ASN A 151 1.53 5.40 -7.74
N LEU A 152 2.26 5.31 -6.65
CA LEU A 152 3.68 5.69 -6.61
C LEU A 152 4.65 4.63 -7.13
N ILE A 153 4.17 3.54 -7.69
CA ILE A 153 5.01 2.47 -8.28
C ILE A 153 5.92 2.96 -9.42
N VAL A 154 5.57 4.10 -10.04
CA VAL A 154 6.34 4.67 -11.14
C VAL A 154 7.74 5.13 -10.71
N HIS A 155 7.91 5.52 -9.44
CA HIS A 155 9.17 6.06 -8.93
C HIS A 155 10.22 4.99 -8.66
N GLU A 156 9.83 3.89 -8.03
CA GLU A 156 10.73 2.74 -7.80
C GLU A 156 9.92 1.50 -7.37
N SER A 157 10.53 0.33 -7.42
CA SER A 157 9.82 -0.94 -7.25
C SER A 157 9.81 -1.47 -5.82
N PHE A 158 10.77 -1.09 -4.98
CA PHE A 158 10.98 -1.74 -3.69
C PHE A 158 10.07 -1.22 -2.58
N ASN A 159 9.99 0.10 -2.36
CA ASN A 159 9.25 0.64 -1.21
C ASN A 159 7.74 0.32 -1.29
N HIS A 160 7.18 0.28 -2.50
CA HIS A 160 5.75 0.00 -2.70
C HIS A 160 5.46 -1.48 -2.89
N LEU A 161 6.28 -2.16 -3.70
CA LEU A 161 6.00 -3.52 -4.14
C LEU A 161 6.95 -4.57 -3.57
N GLY A 162 8.01 -4.16 -2.86
CA GLY A 162 9.02 -5.06 -2.35
C GLY A 162 9.80 -5.80 -3.45
N ILE A 163 9.83 -5.26 -4.67
CA ILE A 163 10.50 -5.88 -5.82
C ILE A 163 11.95 -5.41 -5.87
N ALA A 164 12.89 -6.34 -5.75
CA ALA A 164 14.30 -6.09 -6.03
C ALA A 164 14.51 -6.05 -7.54
N SER A 165 15.11 -4.97 -8.05
CA SER A 165 15.17 -4.68 -9.49
C SER A 165 15.98 -5.69 -10.29
N ASP A 166 16.98 -6.31 -9.68
CA ASP A 166 17.86 -7.32 -10.30
C ASP A 166 17.28 -8.72 -10.37
N LYS A 167 16.08 -8.94 -9.83
CA LYS A 167 15.41 -10.26 -9.83
C LYS A 167 14.31 -10.41 -10.89
N VAL A 168 14.21 -9.46 -11.80
CA VAL A 168 13.22 -9.47 -12.89
C VAL A 168 13.87 -9.03 -14.19
N ASP A 169 13.47 -9.64 -15.30
CA ASP A 169 14.03 -9.33 -16.62
C ASP A 169 13.48 -8.00 -17.18
N ASN A 170 12.21 -7.70 -16.92
CA ASN A 170 11.55 -6.46 -17.31
C ASN A 170 10.93 -5.80 -16.09
N LEU A 171 11.62 -4.79 -15.56
CA LEU A 171 11.21 -4.12 -14.34
C LEU A 171 9.91 -3.35 -14.49
N LEU A 172 9.67 -2.72 -15.65
CA LEU A 172 8.42 -2.00 -15.91
C LEU A 172 7.21 -2.95 -15.88
N GLU A 173 7.32 -4.08 -16.56
CA GLU A 173 6.29 -5.10 -16.57
C GLU A 173 6.07 -5.69 -15.17
N ALA A 174 7.16 -5.96 -14.43
CA ALA A 174 7.07 -6.47 -13.06
C ALA A 174 6.38 -5.48 -12.11
N LYS A 175 6.57 -4.17 -12.26
CA LYS A 175 5.86 -3.14 -11.49
C LYS A 175 4.35 -3.20 -11.77
N TYR A 176 3.93 -3.24 -13.04
CA TYR A 176 2.51 -3.30 -13.38
C TYR A 176 1.88 -4.65 -13.00
N GLN A 177 2.60 -5.76 -13.15
CA GLN A 177 2.13 -7.05 -12.66
C GLN A 177 2.01 -7.07 -11.13
N GLY A 178 2.99 -6.48 -10.45
CA GLY A 178 2.99 -6.39 -8.98
C GLY A 178 1.79 -5.61 -8.45
N VAL A 179 1.51 -4.44 -9.02
CA VAL A 179 0.34 -3.66 -8.61
C VAL A 179 -0.98 -4.33 -8.99
N HIS A 180 -1.03 -5.09 -10.10
CA HIS A 180 -2.19 -5.92 -10.43
C HIS A 180 -2.47 -6.94 -9.33
N ASN A 181 -1.44 -7.68 -8.89
CA ASN A 181 -1.56 -8.64 -7.79
C ASN A 181 -2.02 -7.96 -6.50
N GLU A 182 -1.49 -6.78 -6.19
CA GLU A 182 -1.86 -5.99 -5.01
C GLU A 182 -3.32 -5.51 -5.09
N MET A 183 -3.79 -5.02 -6.24
CA MET A 183 -5.20 -4.63 -6.43
C MET A 183 -6.16 -5.82 -6.30
N VAL A 184 -5.79 -6.98 -6.84
CA VAL A 184 -6.59 -8.22 -6.66
C VAL A 184 -6.65 -8.63 -5.19
N ALA A 185 -5.54 -8.51 -4.46
CA ALA A 185 -5.51 -8.77 -3.02
C ALA A 185 -6.41 -7.79 -2.25
N CYS A 186 -6.35 -6.49 -2.59
CA CYS A 186 -7.22 -5.47 -2.03
C CYS A 186 -8.69 -5.76 -2.29
N ALA A 187 -9.06 -6.14 -3.51
CA ALA A 187 -10.44 -6.46 -3.86
C ALA A 187 -10.96 -7.69 -3.08
N LYS A 188 -10.17 -8.75 -2.98
CA LYS A 188 -10.51 -9.91 -2.16
C LYS A 188 -10.66 -9.54 -0.67
N ALA A 189 -9.75 -8.72 -0.14
CA ALA A 189 -9.80 -8.25 1.23
C ALA A 189 -11.02 -7.37 1.50
N THR A 190 -11.43 -6.51 0.56
CA THR A 190 -12.63 -5.68 0.63
C THR A 190 -13.88 -6.54 0.80
N LYS A 191 -14.03 -7.57 -0.03
CA LYS A 191 -15.15 -8.51 0.07
C LYS A 191 -15.18 -9.18 1.45
N ILE A 192 -14.06 -9.71 1.92
CA ILE A 192 -13.93 -10.35 3.23
C ILE A 192 -14.25 -9.36 4.36
N ALA A 193 -13.83 -8.11 4.26
CA ALA A 193 -14.13 -7.08 5.25
C ALA A 193 -15.63 -6.88 5.43
N HIS A 194 -16.40 -6.77 4.33
CA HIS A 194 -17.85 -6.62 4.35
C HIS A 194 -18.56 -7.89 4.85
N GLU A 195 -18.04 -9.09 4.55
CA GLU A 195 -18.57 -10.35 5.08
C GLU A 195 -18.36 -10.47 6.59
N ILE A 196 -17.22 -9.99 7.12
CA ILE A 196 -16.93 -10.01 8.56
C ILE A 196 -17.78 -8.99 9.31
N ASP A 197 -17.85 -7.76 8.79
CA ASP A 197 -18.64 -6.68 9.36
C ASP A 197 -19.14 -5.76 8.24
N PRO A 198 -20.45 -5.75 7.95
CA PRO A 198 -21.02 -4.85 6.94
C PRO A 198 -20.88 -3.36 7.23
N ALA A 199 -20.46 -2.98 8.44
CA ALA A 199 -20.16 -1.59 8.79
C ALA A 199 -18.74 -1.16 8.39
N ASN A 200 -17.90 -2.07 7.89
CA ASN A 200 -16.60 -1.72 7.37
C ASN A 200 -16.72 -0.87 6.10
N GLU A 201 -15.99 0.22 6.08
CA GLU A 201 -15.78 1.08 4.92
C GLU A 201 -14.32 0.92 4.45
N ILE A 202 -14.14 0.40 3.25
CA ILE A 202 -12.82 0.13 2.69
C ILE A 202 -12.45 1.20 1.67
N GLY A 203 -11.31 1.83 1.87
CA GLY A 203 -10.81 2.90 1.01
C GLY A 203 -9.53 2.54 0.29
N MET A 204 -9.32 3.27 -0.80
CA MET A 204 -8.02 3.35 -1.46
C MET A 204 -7.41 4.73 -1.27
N MET A 205 -6.10 4.85 -1.48
CA MET A 205 -5.38 6.09 -1.34
C MET A 205 -4.42 6.36 -2.50
N PHE A 206 -4.47 7.59 -2.99
CA PHE A 206 -3.55 8.14 -3.97
C PHE A 206 -2.58 9.16 -3.37
N CYS A 207 -1.39 9.28 -3.94
CA CYS A 207 -0.66 10.52 -3.97
C CYS A 207 -1.21 11.37 -5.12
N SER A 208 -1.72 12.56 -4.82
CA SER A 208 -2.32 13.41 -5.86
C SER A 208 -1.25 14.26 -6.52
N ASN A 209 -0.94 13.95 -7.78
CA ASN A 209 -0.02 14.71 -8.63
C ASN A 209 -0.78 15.31 -9.83
N LEU A 210 -1.90 15.99 -9.53
CA LEU A 210 -2.71 16.58 -10.59
C LEU A 210 -1.89 17.59 -11.41
N THR A 211 -1.81 17.35 -12.71
CA THR A 211 -1.14 18.24 -13.65
C THR A 211 -2.14 19.00 -14.52
N TYR A 212 -1.73 20.16 -14.99
CA TYR A 212 -2.47 20.99 -15.92
C TYR A 212 -1.69 21.17 -17.21
N PRO A 213 -2.35 21.33 -18.36
CA PRO A 213 -1.66 21.60 -19.61
C PRO A 213 -0.96 22.96 -19.55
N ILE A 214 0.25 23.06 -20.09
CA ILE A 214 1.01 24.31 -20.12
C ILE A 214 0.39 25.35 -21.06
N SER A 215 -0.40 24.90 -22.04
CA SER A 215 -1.16 25.76 -22.94
C SER A 215 -2.45 25.06 -23.41
N HIS A 216 -3.32 25.82 -24.12
CA HIS A 216 -4.53 25.27 -24.74
C HIS A 216 -4.30 24.61 -26.11
N ARG A 217 -3.07 24.40 -26.52
CA ARG A 217 -2.75 23.63 -27.74
C ARG A 217 -3.24 22.20 -27.60
N PRO A 218 -3.80 21.59 -28.68
CA PRO A 218 -4.31 20.23 -28.61
C PRO A 218 -3.29 19.20 -28.09
N GLU A 219 -2.01 19.35 -28.46
CA GLU A 219 -0.94 18.45 -28.03
C GLU A 219 -0.70 18.52 -26.54
N ASP A 220 -0.68 19.73 -25.95
CA ASP A 220 -0.46 19.92 -24.51
C ASP A 220 -1.64 19.38 -23.70
N VAL A 221 -2.86 19.64 -24.17
CA VAL A 221 -4.09 19.16 -23.53
C VAL A 221 -4.17 17.62 -23.61
N TYR A 222 -3.85 17.05 -24.78
CA TYR A 222 -3.86 15.59 -24.98
C TYR A 222 -2.80 14.89 -24.11
N TRP A 223 -1.58 15.42 -24.07
CA TRP A 223 -0.52 14.88 -23.23
C TRP A 223 -0.94 14.89 -21.76
N ASN A 224 -1.45 16.03 -21.28
CA ASN A 224 -1.89 16.17 -19.89
C ASN A 224 -3.05 15.22 -19.56
N MET A 225 -3.99 15.03 -20.45
CA MET A 225 -5.07 14.06 -20.28
C MET A 225 -4.51 12.63 -20.11
N ARG A 226 -3.60 12.21 -20.99
CA ARG A 226 -2.97 10.87 -20.91
C ARG A 226 -2.16 10.70 -19.63
N HIS A 227 -1.40 11.72 -19.23
CA HIS A 227 -0.64 11.69 -17.99
C HIS A 227 -1.57 11.50 -16.78
N ASN A 228 -2.60 12.31 -16.64
CA ASN A 228 -3.57 12.20 -15.55
C ASN A 228 -4.34 10.86 -15.58
N GLN A 229 -4.65 10.31 -16.75
CA GLN A 229 -5.26 8.98 -16.85
C GLN A 229 -4.37 7.90 -16.23
N MET A 230 -3.07 7.90 -16.51
CA MET A 230 -2.15 6.91 -15.95
C MET A 230 -1.88 7.15 -14.45
N GLU A 231 -1.86 8.40 -14.00
CA GLU A 231 -1.71 8.74 -12.58
C GLU A 231 -2.87 8.21 -11.72
N TYR A 232 -4.10 8.27 -12.25
CA TYR A 232 -5.32 7.84 -11.55
C TYR A 232 -5.86 6.47 -12.00
N LEU A 233 -5.12 5.73 -12.83
CA LEU A 233 -5.49 4.41 -13.35
C LEU A 233 -6.03 3.46 -12.27
N TYR A 234 -5.32 3.38 -11.16
CA TYR A 234 -5.65 2.46 -10.08
C TYR A 234 -7.00 2.77 -9.41
N GLY A 235 -7.37 4.06 -9.40
CA GLY A 235 -8.70 4.50 -8.96
C GLY A 235 -9.79 3.99 -9.86
N ASP A 236 -9.60 4.12 -11.16
CA ASP A 236 -10.58 3.57 -12.11
C ASP A 236 -10.78 2.07 -11.89
N ILE A 237 -9.70 1.32 -11.65
CA ILE A 237 -9.78 -0.14 -11.42
C ILE A 237 -10.46 -0.44 -10.08
N MET A 238 -10.02 0.17 -9.00
CA MET A 238 -10.52 -0.16 -7.65
C MET A 238 -11.93 0.37 -7.37
N VAL A 239 -12.35 1.45 -8.04
CA VAL A 239 -13.71 2.01 -7.90
C VAL A 239 -14.70 1.34 -8.86
N ARG A 240 -14.27 0.99 -10.07
CA ARG A 240 -15.16 0.46 -11.13
C ARG A 240 -15.08 -1.05 -11.30
N GLY A 241 -14.04 -1.69 -10.77
CA GLY A 241 -13.85 -3.12 -10.80
C GLY A 241 -13.34 -3.67 -12.13
N TYR A 242 -12.78 -2.84 -13.01
CA TYR A 242 -12.24 -3.29 -14.30
C TYR A 242 -11.17 -2.34 -14.84
N TYR A 243 -10.32 -2.87 -15.72
CA TYR A 243 -9.30 -2.09 -16.43
C TYR A 243 -9.92 -1.20 -17.50
N PRO A 244 -9.71 0.11 -17.47
CA PRO A 244 -10.22 1.00 -18.52
C PRO A 244 -9.45 0.80 -19.84
N GLY A 245 -10.11 1.04 -20.96
CA GLY A 245 -9.52 0.83 -22.28
C GLY A 245 -8.25 1.63 -22.56
N TYR A 246 -8.08 2.81 -21.94
CA TYR A 246 -6.84 3.59 -22.07
C TYR A 246 -5.64 2.91 -21.41
N ALA A 247 -5.86 2.16 -20.31
CA ALA A 247 -4.81 1.40 -19.64
C ALA A 247 -4.33 0.22 -20.47
N LEU A 248 -5.28 -0.56 -21.01
CA LEU A 248 -4.96 -1.69 -21.88
C LEU A 248 -4.21 -1.24 -23.14
N ARG A 249 -4.60 -0.08 -23.69
CA ARG A 249 -3.87 0.52 -24.82
C ARG A 249 -2.46 0.96 -24.40
N TYR A 250 -2.30 1.58 -23.25
CA TYR A 250 -0.98 1.96 -22.73
C TYR A 250 -0.08 0.74 -22.58
N TYR A 251 -0.60 -0.36 -22.05
CA TYR A 251 0.16 -1.61 -21.90
C TYR A 251 0.59 -2.17 -23.25
N ASP A 252 -0.31 -2.20 -24.23
CA ASP A 252 0.01 -2.63 -25.59
C ASP A 252 1.09 -1.74 -26.26
N GLU A 253 0.94 -0.41 -26.19
CA GLU A 253 1.91 0.56 -26.71
C GLU A 253 3.31 0.44 -26.09
N HIS A 254 3.41 -0.05 -24.84
CA HIS A 254 4.68 -0.17 -24.10
C HIS A 254 5.17 -1.63 -23.96
N ASN A 255 4.53 -2.58 -24.64
CA ASN A 255 4.82 -4.01 -24.54
C ASN A 255 4.80 -4.54 -23.10
N ILE A 256 3.82 -4.10 -22.30
CA ILE A 256 3.59 -4.54 -20.93
C ILE A 256 2.55 -5.65 -20.94
N HIS A 257 2.93 -6.86 -20.52
CA HIS A 257 2.05 -8.03 -20.53
C HIS A 257 1.66 -8.36 -19.09
N ILE A 258 0.39 -8.10 -18.75
CA ILE A 258 -0.18 -8.44 -17.45
C ILE A 258 -0.85 -9.80 -17.51
N ASN A 259 -0.45 -10.69 -16.60
CA ASN A 259 -1.10 -11.98 -16.42
C ASN A 259 -2.34 -11.82 -15.55
N PHE A 260 -3.51 -12.02 -16.13
CA PHE A 260 -4.76 -12.17 -15.39
C PHE A 260 -4.94 -13.64 -15.05
N TYR A 261 -4.99 -13.94 -13.77
CA TYR A 261 -5.24 -15.30 -13.29
C TYR A 261 -6.76 -15.56 -13.23
N PRO A 262 -7.20 -16.82 -13.30
CA PRO A 262 -8.61 -17.15 -13.19
C PRO A 262 -9.25 -16.57 -11.92
N GLY A 263 -10.34 -15.81 -12.08
CA GLY A 263 -11.05 -15.15 -11.01
C GLY A 263 -10.58 -13.74 -10.65
N ASP A 264 -9.54 -13.19 -11.28
CA ASP A 264 -9.05 -11.84 -10.99
C ASP A 264 -10.07 -10.77 -11.37
N GLU A 265 -10.65 -10.89 -12.58
CA GLU A 265 -11.67 -9.94 -13.04
C GLU A 265 -12.93 -9.96 -12.17
N ASP A 266 -13.36 -11.14 -11.74
CA ASP A 266 -14.48 -11.29 -10.81
C ASP A 266 -14.15 -10.67 -9.44
N ALA A 267 -12.95 -10.94 -8.92
CA ALA A 267 -12.50 -10.36 -7.65
C ALA A 267 -12.48 -8.82 -7.71
N LEU A 268 -11.91 -8.23 -8.75
CA LEU A 268 -11.89 -6.77 -8.93
C LEU A 268 -13.30 -6.18 -8.99
N LYS A 269 -14.22 -6.84 -9.71
CA LYS A 269 -15.61 -6.40 -9.87
C LYS A 269 -16.41 -6.49 -8.58
N GLU A 270 -16.20 -7.53 -7.78
CA GLU A 270 -16.94 -7.77 -6.54
C GLU A 270 -16.37 -7.02 -5.33
N GLY A 271 -15.08 -6.63 -5.38
CA GLY A 271 -14.35 -6.01 -4.27
C GLY A 271 -14.00 -4.55 -4.52
N THR A 272 -14.92 -3.76 -5.09
CA THR A 272 -14.73 -2.32 -5.26
C THR A 272 -14.72 -1.59 -3.91
N VAL A 273 -13.95 -0.49 -3.84
CA VAL A 273 -13.79 0.30 -2.61
C VAL A 273 -15.00 1.19 -2.33
N ASP A 274 -15.22 1.52 -1.04
CA ASP A 274 -16.31 2.38 -0.58
C ASP A 274 -15.96 3.86 -0.66
N PHE A 275 -14.68 4.21 -0.50
CA PHE A 275 -14.22 5.60 -0.58
C PHE A 275 -12.82 5.72 -1.19
N VAL A 276 -12.51 6.94 -1.66
CA VAL A 276 -11.20 7.32 -2.17
C VAL A 276 -10.61 8.42 -1.29
N SER A 277 -9.34 8.27 -0.94
CA SER A 277 -8.58 9.28 -0.20
C SER A 277 -7.37 9.76 -0.99
N LEU A 278 -6.98 10.99 -0.75
CA LEU A 278 -5.90 11.66 -1.46
C LEU A 278 -4.86 12.21 -0.46
N SER A 279 -3.59 12.03 -0.77
CA SER A 279 -2.50 12.81 -0.20
C SER A 279 -2.18 13.95 -1.14
N TYR A 280 -2.28 15.18 -0.65
CA TYR A 280 -2.09 16.41 -1.43
C TYR A 280 -1.03 17.30 -0.77
#